data_fb3fda015829eecbf896887c4baee1cd
#
_entry.id   fb3fda015829eecbf896887c4baee1cd
#
_cell.length_a   1.000
_cell.length_b   1.000
_cell.length_c   1.000
_cell.angle_alpha   90.00
_cell.angle_beta   90.00
_cell.angle_gamma   90.00
#
_symmetry.space_group_name_H-M   'P 1'
#
loop_
_entity.id
_entity.type
_entity.pdbx_description
1 polymer ?
#
loop_
_entity_poly.entity_id
_entity_poly.type
_entity_poly.pdbx_seq_one_letter_code
_entity_poly.pdbx_strand_id
1 'polypeptide(L)'
;CQFCQTAETSEQKEIRQLQKLSGGNYLPDATSAQFRPNKPLADYAGELAVQLFAAMHYKAPQQAVAITSFVQFDASLAQAGALGNQLAEHMFVKLQQLGIPVSDVKLGRQIRVTATGDFVLNRGQYLDEEQQPKLVLAGTMLRDNAGMVINARIMNLQTKAVLSSAQVHIPNFVLTARQSDASGQAKTL
;
A
#
# COMPACT_ATOMS: atom_id res chain seq x y z
N CYS A 1 53.76 31.81 0.80
CA CYS A 1 53.39 31.74 -0.62
C CYS A 1 51.95 32.09 -0.78
N GLN A 2 51.70 33.29 -1.28
CA GLN A 2 50.42 33.78 -1.77
C GLN A 2 50.11 33.15 -3.13
N PHE A 3 48.82 33.05 -3.44
CA PHE A 3 48.22 32.67 -4.73
C PHE A 3 48.12 31.18 -5.05
N CYS A 4 46.98 30.60 -4.61
CA CYS A 4 46.23 29.66 -5.40
C CYS A 4 44.76 30.10 -5.35
N GLN A 5 44.41 31.13 -6.12
CA GLN A 5 43.02 31.34 -6.56
C GLN A 5 42.82 30.43 -7.75
N THR A 6 42.16 29.30 -7.53
CA THR A 6 41.63 28.44 -8.61
C THR A 6 40.53 29.21 -9.31
N ALA A 7 40.79 29.60 -10.55
CA ALA A 7 39.80 30.23 -11.42
C ALA A 7 38.59 29.27 -11.56
N GLU A 8 37.40 29.74 -11.20
CA GLU A 8 36.14 29.01 -11.47
C GLU A 8 36.03 28.69 -12.97
N THR A 9 35.83 27.43 -13.27
CA THR A 9 35.65 26.96 -14.65
C THR A 9 34.39 27.56 -15.26
N SER A 10 34.35 27.64 -16.58
CA SER A 10 33.22 28.14 -17.36
C SER A 10 31.89 27.45 -16.99
N GLU A 11 31.93 26.16 -16.77
CA GLU A 11 30.82 25.33 -16.32
C GLU A 11 30.29 25.73 -14.92
N GLN A 12 31.16 26.04 -13.98
CA GLN A 12 30.76 26.45 -12.63
C GLN A 12 30.04 27.81 -12.62
N LYS A 13 30.41 28.70 -13.55
CA LYS A 13 29.70 29.98 -13.74
C LYS A 13 28.33 29.81 -14.35
N GLU A 14 28.20 28.90 -15.29
CA GLU A 14 26.94 28.60 -15.94
C GLU A 14 25.92 27.93 -14.98
N ILE A 15 26.36 26.99 -14.17
CA ILE A 15 25.56 26.36 -13.11
C ILE A 15 25.11 27.42 -12.09
N ARG A 16 25.96 28.36 -11.69
CA ARG A 16 25.62 29.42 -10.75
C ARG A 16 24.62 30.42 -11.32
N GLN A 17 24.66 30.63 -12.65
CA GLN A 17 23.75 31.51 -13.36
C GLN A 17 22.37 30.85 -13.52
N LEU A 18 22.33 29.56 -13.79
CA LEU A 18 21.07 28.76 -13.82
C LEU A 18 20.41 28.68 -12.43
N GLN A 19 21.20 28.59 -11.38
CA GLN A 19 20.71 28.63 -10.00
C GLN A 19 20.11 29.98 -9.59
N LYS A 20 20.60 31.10 -10.17
CA LYS A 20 20.04 32.44 -9.95
C LYS A 20 18.75 32.70 -10.74
N LEU A 21 18.57 32.03 -11.87
CA LEU A 21 17.38 32.19 -12.72
C LEU A 21 16.19 31.31 -12.28
N SER A 22 16.46 30.22 -11.56
CA SER A 22 15.41 29.42 -10.92
C SER A 22 15.04 30.00 -9.56
N GLY A 23 14.48 31.19 -9.54
CA GLY A 23 14.11 31.92 -8.32
C GLY A 23 13.31 31.05 -7.35
N GLY A 24 13.98 30.61 -6.29
CA GLY A 24 13.37 29.94 -5.13
C GLY A 24 13.55 28.43 -5.10
N ASN A 25 14.44 28.00 -4.23
CA ASN A 25 14.42 26.77 -3.41
C ASN A 25 13.58 25.59 -3.90
N TYR A 26 13.95 24.97 -5.01
CA TYR A 26 13.57 23.62 -5.31
C TYR A 26 14.81 22.77 -5.70
N LEU A 27 15.82 22.80 -4.86
CA LEU A 27 16.65 21.61 -4.69
C LEU A 27 15.90 20.78 -3.65
N PRO A 28 15.46 19.56 -3.95
CA PRO A 28 15.12 18.63 -2.89
C PRO A 28 16.40 18.50 -2.06
N ASP A 29 16.36 19.05 -0.86
CA ASP A 29 17.43 18.97 0.11
C ASP A 29 17.72 17.48 0.32
N ALA A 30 18.80 16.98 -0.26
CA ALA A 30 19.23 15.59 -0.11
C ALA A 30 19.54 15.26 1.37
N THR A 31 19.61 16.28 2.22
CA THR A 31 19.67 16.17 3.69
C THR A 31 18.30 16.10 4.34
N SER A 32 17.23 16.48 3.64
CA SER A 32 15.84 16.34 4.10
C SER A 32 15.13 15.08 3.55
N ALA A 33 15.85 14.13 3.00
CA ALA A 33 15.42 12.75 3.08
C ALA A 33 15.28 12.47 4.58
N GLN A 34 14.17 12.94 5.15
CA GLN A 34 13.79 12.68 6.53
C GLN A 34 13.98 11.18 6.68
N PHE A 35 15.03 10.81 7.42
CA PHE A 35 15.19 9.46 7.91
C PHE A 35 13.90 9.21 8.70
N ARG A 36 12.88 8.71 8.01
CA ARG A 36 11.67 8.24 8.66
C ARG A 36 12.08 6.91 9.26
N PRO A 37 12.34 6.86 10.57
CA PRO A 37 12.77 5.63 11.21
C PRO A 37 11.72 4.52 11.07
N ASN A 38 10.50 4.90 10.69
CA ASN A 38 9.38 4.01 10.52
C ASN A 38 8.80 4.17 9.11
N LYS A 39 9.09 3.21 8.24
CA LYS A 39 8.42 3.05 6.96
C LYS A 39 6.91 2.83 7.20
N PRO A 40 6.01 3.63 6.61
CA PRO A 40 4.57 3.47 6.82
C PRO A 40 4.03 2.17 6.20
N LEU A 41 2.91 1.68 6.71
CA LEU A 41 2.27 0.45 6.20
C LEU A 41 1.98 0.50 4.69
N ALA A 42 1.63 1.68 4.19
CA ALA A 42 1.37 1.91 2.77
C ALA A 42 2.58 1.60 1.87
N ASP A 43 3.80 1.76 2.37
CA ASP A 43 5.01 1.47 1.61
C ASP A 43 5.26 -0.04 1.54
N TYR A 44 4.98 -0.78 2.63
CA TYR A 44 5.02 -2.26 2.60
C TYR A 44 3.96 -2.82 1.64
N ALA A 45 2.76 -2.23 1.60
CA ALA A 45 1.75 -2.58 0.61
C ALA A 45 2.21 -2.25 -0.82
N GLY A 46 2.94 -1.14 -1.00
CA GLY A 46 3.55 -0.78 -2.28
C GLY A 46 4.58 -1.80 -2.74
N GLU A 47 5.48 -2.22 -1.86
CA GLU A 47 6.46 -3.28 -2.17
C GLU A 47 5.78 -4.60 -2.54
N LEU A 48 4.77 -4.97 -1.76
CA LEU A 48 3.98 -6.18 -2.02
C LEU A 48 3.31 -6.11 -3.39
N ALA A 49 2.72 -4.97 -3.76
CA ALA A 49 2.10 -4.76 -5.06
C ALA A 49 3.10 -4.81 -6.22
N VAL A 50 4.28 -4.19 -6.06
CA VAL A 50 5.36 -4.25 -7.06
C VAL A 50 5.86 -5.68 -7.26
N GLN A 51 6.06 -6.43 -6.17
CA GLN A 51 6.46 -7.84 -6.26
C GLN A 51 5.39 -8.69 -6.93
N LEU A 52 4.10 -8.48 -6.61
CA LEU A 52 3.00 -9.16 -7.28
C LEU A 52 2.98 -8.85 -8.77
N PHE A 53 3.14 -7.58 -9.15
CA PHE A 53 3.20 -7.17 -10.54
C PHE A 53 4.39 -7.80 -11.28
N ALA A 54 5.57 -7.77 -10.69
CA ALA A 54 6.78 -8.35 -11.27
C ALA A 54 6.71 -9.89 -11.41
N ALA A 55 5.99 -10.57 -10.49
CA ALA A 55 5.80 -12.02 -10.53
C ALA A 55 4.73 -12.48 -11.54
N MET A 56 4.00 -11.56 -12.15
CA MET A 56 3.07 -11.89 -13.23
C MET A 56 3.88 -12.19 -14.51
N HIS A 57 3.92 -13.44 -14.92
CA HIS A 57 4.64 -13.87 -16.14
C HIS A 57 3.95 -13.41 -17.44
N TYR A 58 2.72 -12.93 -17.35
CA TYR A 58 1.90 -12.47 -18.47
C TYR A 58 1.43 -11.05 -18.21
N LYS A 59 0.95 -10.36 -19.28
CA LYS A 59 0.41 -9.00 -19.20
C LYS A 59 -0.54 -8.84 -18.01
N ALA A 60 -0.58 -7.64 -17.44
CA ALA A 60 -1.54 -7.28 -16.39
C ALA A 60 -2.94 -7.80 -16.73
N PRO A 61 -3.66 -8.40 -15.75
CA PRO A 61 -4.95 -9.00 -16.03
C PRO A 61 -5.91 -7.94 -16.56
N GLN A 62 -6.60 -8.26 -17.64
CA GLN A 62 -7.65 -7.37 -18.20
C GLN A 62 -8.93 -7.38 -17.33
N GLN A 63 -9.09 -8.40 -16.50
CA GLN A 63 -10.20 -8.53 -15.58
C GLN A 63 -9.86 -7.91 -14.24
N ALA A 64 -10.85 -7.27 -13.63
CA ALA A 64 -10.69 -6.68 -12.30
C ALA A 64 -10.37 -7.76 -11.25
N VAL A 65 -9.40 -7.45 -10.40
CA VAL A 65 -8.99 -8.27 -9.26
C VAL A 65 -9.79 -7.81 -8.04
N ALA A 66 -10.59 -8.69 -7.47
CA ALA A 66 -11.26 -8.43 -6.21
C ALA A 66 -10.26 -8.51 -5.06
N ILE A 67 -10.28 -7.54 -4.16
CA ILE A 67 -9.37 -7.50 -3.04
C ILE A 67 -10.10 -7.92 -1.78
N THR A 68 -9.59 -8.96 -1.11
CA THR A 68 -10.09 -9.43 0.18
C THR A 68 -9.22 -8.95 1.33
N SER A 69 -9.76 -8.97 2.55
CA SER A 69 -8.99 -8.70 3.75
C SER A 69 -7.87 -9.73 3.92
N PHE A 70 -6.72 -9.29 4.44
CA PHE A 70 -5.65 -10.20 4.83
C PHE A 70 -6.01 -10.85 6.16
N VAL A 71 -5.89 -12.17 6.25
CA VAL A 71 -6.31 -12.94 7.42
C VAL A 71 -5.12 -13.47 8.21
N GLN A 72 -5.30 -13.65 9.52
CA GLN A 72 -4.31 -14.33 10.34
C GLN A 72 -4.13 -15.77 9.84
N PHE A 73 -2.89 -16.23 9.82
CA PHE A 73 -2.58 -17.62 9.49
C PHE A 73 -2.78 -18.50 10.73
N ASP A 74 -4.04 -18.69 11.07
CA ASP A 74 -4.49 -19.56 12.16
C ASP A 74 -5.35 -20.73 11.60
N ALA A 75 -5.85 -21.57 12.47
CA ALA A 75 -6.65 -22.74 12.07
C ALA A 75 -7.96 -22.37 11.34
N SER A 76 -8.49 -21.14 11.56
CA SER A 76 -9.76 -20.71 10.99
C SER A 76 -9.60 -20.00 9.64
N LEU A 77 -8.48 -19.30 9.42
CA LEU A 77 -8.24 -18.37 8.30
C LEU A 77 -9.38 -17.34 8.11
N ALA A 78 -10.06 -16.98 9.20
CA ALA A 78 -11.24 -16.12 9.17
C ALA A 78 -11.06 -14.79 9.89
N GLN A 79 -9.90 -14.56 10.53
CA GLN A 79 -9.64 -13.36 11.34
C GLN A 79 -8.73 -12.39 10.59
N ALA A 80 -9.29 -11.27 10.12
CA ALA A 80 -8.52 -10.23 9.46
C ALA A 80 -7.97 -9.17 10.43
N GLY A 81 -8.76 -8.76 11.42
CA GLY A 81 -8.41 -7.65 12.32
C GLY A 81 -8.24 -6.31 11.59
N ALA A 82 -7.81 -5.29 12.33
CA ALA A 82 -7.62 -3.96 11.78
C ALA A 82 -6.48 -3.92 10.75
N LEU A 83 -5.36 -4.60 11.02
CA LEU A 83 -4.20 -4.63 10.12
C LEU A 83 -4.53 -5.24 8.76
N GLY A 84 -5.23 -6.39 8.76
CA GLY A 84 -5.58 -7.07 7.52
C GLY A 84 -6.57 -6.27 6.65
N ASN A 85 -7.49 -5.54 7.28
CA ASN A 85 -8.38 -4.62 6.58
C ASN A 85 -7.62 -3.41 6.00
N GLN A 86 -6.69 -2.82 6.77
CA GLN A 86 -5.89 -1.68 6.30
C GLN A 86 -4.95 -2.08 5.16
N LEU A 87 -4.34 -3.26 5.22
CA LEU A 87 -3.54 -3.79 4.11
C LEU A 87 -4.38 -3.90 2.83
N ALA A 88 -5.59 -4.44 2.93
CA ALA A 88 -6.49 -4.53 1.78
C ALA A 88 -6.78 -3.15 1.18
N GLU A 89 -7.09 -2.14 2.01
CA GLU A 89 -7.33 -0.76 1.54
C GLU A 89 -6.10 -0.16 0.84
N HIS A 90 -4.91 -0.35 1.39
CA HIS A 90 -3.69 0.10 0.72
C HIS A 90 -3.45 -0.62 -0.62
N MET A 91 -3.78 -1.91 -0.70
CA MET A 91 -3.61 -2.69 -1.94
C MET A 91 -4.52 -2.19 -3.07
N PHE A 92 -5.74 -1.68 -2.79
CA PHE A 92 -6.58 -1.02 -3.79
C PHE A 92 -5.82 0.08 -4.52
N VAL A 93 -5.26 1.01 -3.76
CA VAL A 93 -4.54 2.16 -4.30
C VAL A 93 -3.28 1.70 -5.06
N LYS A 94 -2.50 0.79 -4.46
CA LYS A 94 -1.21 0.38 -5.02
C LYS A 94 -1.34 -0.43 -6.30
N LEU A 95 -2.33 -1.32 -6.40
CA LEU A 95 -2.58 -2.09 -7.62
C LEU A 95 -3.10 -1.19 -8.75
N GLN A 96 -4.01 -0.25 -8.45
CA GLN A 96 -4.47 0.73 -9.45
C GLN A 96 -3.34 1.61 -9.97
N GLN A 97 -2.41 2.05 -9.09
CA GLN A 97 -1.23 2.81 -9.51
C GLN A 97 -0.32 2.03 -10.46
N LEU A 98 -0.33 0.70 -10.40
CA LEU A 98 0.39 -0.20 -11.32
C LEU A 98 -0.43 -0.55 -12.58
N GLY A 99 -1.61 0.03 -12.77
CA GLY A 99 -2.47 -0.22 -13.92
C GLY A 99 -3.25 -1.54 -13.86
N ILE A 100 -3.32 -2.18 -12.69
CA ILE A 100 -4.13 -3.39 -12.48
C ILE A 100 -5.55 -2.97 -12.13
N PRO A 101 -6.58 -3.35 -12.92
CA PRO A 101 -7.97 -3.06 -12.58
C PRO A 101 -8.37 -3.81 -11.31
N VAL A 102 -9.06 -3.13 -10.41
CA VAL A 102 -9.52 -3.69 -9.13
C VAL A 102 -11.03 -3.56 -8.98
N SER A 103 -11.65 -4.48 -8.23
CA SER A 103 -13.05 -4.42 -7.85
C SER A 103 -13.21 -4.54 -6.34
N ASP A 104 -14.16 -3.77 -5.78
CA ASP A 104 -14.45 -3.81 -4.36
C ASP A 104 -15.68 -4.67 -4.09
N VAL A 105 -15.47 -5.81 -3.44
CA VAL A 105 -16.55 -6.74 -3.04
C VAL A 105 -17.44 -6.18 -1.93
N LYS A 106 -17.04 -5.07 -1.30
CA LYS A 106 -17.84 -4.37 -0.26
C LYS A 106 -18.81 -3.37 -0.86
N LEU A 107 -18.78 -3.15 -2.18
CA LEU A 107 -19.67 -2.23 -2.87
C LEU A 107 -21.09 -2.77 -2.87
N GLY A 108 -22.02 -2.03 -2.25
CA GLY A 108 -23.45 -2.34 -2.28
C GLY A 108 -24.10 -1.89 -3.58
N ARG A 109 -25.27 -2.44 -3.89
CA ARG A 109 -26.06 -2.07 -5.09
C ARG A 109 -26.69 -0.69 -5.01
N GLN A 110 -26.81 -0.11 -3.83
CA GLN A 110 -27.52 1.16 -3.59
C GLN A 110 -26.75 2.07 -2.66
N ILE A 111 -26.80 3.37 -2.94
CA ILE A 111 -26.31 4.39 -2.01
C ILE A 111 -27.40 4.60 -0.96
N ARG A 112 -27.04 4.45 0.31
CA ARG A 112 -27.92 4.76 1.45
C ARG A 112 -27.60 6.13 1.98
N VAL A 113 -28.56 7.05 1.83
CA VAL A 113 -28.47 8.42 2.35
C VAL A 113 -29.09 8.45 3.74
N THR A 114 -28.35 8.93 4.74
CA THR A 114 -28.79 9.03 6.14
C THR A 114 -28.42 10.39 6.72
N ALA A 115 -28.93 10.71 7.90
CA ALA A 115 -28.59 11.93 8.62
C ALA A 115 -27.11 12.01 9.03
N THR A 116 -26.39 10.88 9.07
CA THR A 116 -24.98 10.78 9.45
C THR A 116 -24.03 10.63 8.26
N GLY A 117 -24.55 10.56 7.01
CA GLY A 117 -23.77 10.48 5.79
C GLY A 117 -24.34 9.51 4.74
N ASP A 118 -23.66 9.45 3.61
CA ASP A 118 -24.03 8.63 2.48
C ASP A 118 -23.13 7.40 2.43
N PHE A 119 -23.74 6.20 2.38
CA PHE A 119 -23.04 4.94 2.50
C PHE A 119 -23.32 4.06 1.29
N VAL A 120 -22.27 3.52 0.68
CA VAL A 120 -22.35 2.54 -0.41
C VAL A 120 -21.57 1.26 -0.09
N LEU A 121 -20.57 1.37 0.80
CA LEU A 121 -19.79 0.20 1.24
C LEU A 121 -20.52 -0.50 2.38
N ASN A 122 -20.60 -1.82 2.31
CA ASN A 122 -21.24 -2.68 3.31
C ASN A 122 -20.40 -3.91 3.65
N ARG A 123 -20.68 -4.45 4.85
CA ARG A 123 -20.20 -5.77 5.25
C ARG A 123 -21.45 -6.58 5.66
N GLY A 124 -21.82 -7.61 4.88
CA GLY A 124 -22.94 -8.50 5.19
C GLY A 124 -24.20 -8.26 4.35
N GLN A 125 -25.37 -8.00 4.97
CA GLN A 125 -26.72 -8.11 4.42
C GLN A 125 -27.04 -7.42 3.07
N TYR A 126 -26.20 -6.49 2.61
CA TYR A 126 -26.47 -5.69 1.42
C TYR A 126 -25.45 -5.93 0.29
N LEU A 127 -24.65 -6.98 0.41
CA LEU A 127 -23.69 -7.37 -0.62
C LEU A 127 -24.41 -8.11 -1.75
N ASP A 128 -23.84 -7.96 -2.96
CA ASP A 128 -24.31 -8.69 -4.12
C ASP A 128 -23.68 -10.09 -4.13
N GLU A 129 -24.42 -11.11 -3.75
CA GLU A 129 -23.94 -12.50 -3.75
C GLU A 129 -23.79 -13.09 -5.16
N GLU A 130 -24.40 -12.48 -6.19
CA GLU A 130 -24.40 -13.02 -7.55
C GLU A 130 -23.13 -12.69 -8.35
N GLN A 131 -22.40 -11.64 -7.98
CA GLN A 131 -21.16 -11.27 -8.68
C GLN A 131 -19.94 -11.93 -8.04
N GLN A 132 -19.62 -13.13 -8.47
CA GLN A 132 -18.36 -13.76 -8.09
C GLN A 132 -17.23 -13.25 -8.99
N PRO A 133 -16.22 -12.56 -8.44
CA PRO A 133 -15.05 -12.13 -9.20
C PRO A 133 -14.28 -13.36 -9.70
N LYS A 134 -13.76 -13.30 -10.92
CA LYS A 134 -12.92 -14.39 -11.44
C LYS A 134 -11.53 -14.40 -10.82
N LEU A 135 -10.98 -13.20 -10.58
CA LEU A 135 -9.66 -13.01 -9.97
C LEU A 135 -9.80 -12.41 -8.57
N VAL A 136 -9.00 -12.91 -7.66
CA VAL A 136 -8.96 -12.45 -6.27
C VAL A 136 -7.53 -12.26 -5.79
N LEU A 137 -7.28 -11.14 -5.11
CA LEU A 137 -6.13 -10.97 -4.25
C LEU A 137 -6.54 -11.39 -2.84
N ALA A 138 -5.88 -12.41 -2.32
CA ALA A 138 -6.01 -12.84 -0.93
C ALA A 138 -4.63 -12.87 -0.26
N GLY A 139 -4.60 -12.59 1.03
CA GLY A 139 -3.36 -12.60 1.79
C GLY A 139 -3.50 -13.20 3.17
N THR A 140 -2.38 -13.70 3.68
CA THR A 140 -2.24 -14.21 5.04
C THR A 140 -1.16 -13.46 5.81
N MET A 141 -1.35 -13.35 7.10
CA MET A 141 -0.47 -12.67 8.05
C MET A 141 0.03 -13.70 9.06
N LEU A 142 1.33 -13.95 9.07
CA LEU A 142 1.99 -14.88 9.97
C LEU A 142 2.89 -14.10 10.93
N ARG A 143 2.60 -14.17 12.22
CA ARG A 143 3.42 -13.52 13.25
C ARG A 143 4.66 -14.35 13.58
N ASP A 144 5.81 -13.68 13.63
CA ASP A 144 7.06 -14.22 14.11
C ASP A 144 7.66 -13.35 15.23
N ASN A 145 8.85 -13.72 15.73
CA ASN A 145 9.52 -12.98 16.81
C ASN A 145 9.97 -11.57 16.40
N ALA A 146 10.23 -11.36 15.09
CA ALA A 146 10.75 -10.09 14.56
C ALA A 146 9.63 -9.17 14.05
N GLY A 147 8.44 -9.71 13.75
CA GLY A 147 7.34 -8.93 13.22
C GLY A 147 6.16 -9.74 12.67
N MET A 148 5.78 -9.42 11.47
CA MET A 148 4.68 -10.03 10.74
C MET A 148 5.08 -10.29 9.29
N VAL A 149 5.06 -11.54 8.88
CA VAL A 149 5.20 -11.93 7.47
C VAL A 149 3.84 -11.83 6.81
N ILE A 150 3.78 -11.04 5.75
CA ILE A 150 2.59 -10.87 4.92
C ILE A 150 2.80 -11.62 3.60
N ASN A 151 1.97 -12.60 3.34
CA ASN A 151 1.92 -13.29 2.06
C ASN A 151 0.70 -12.83 1.28
N ALA A 152 0.86 -12.56 -0.01
CA ALA A 152 -0.24 -12.20 -0.90
C ALA A 152 -0.19 -13.04 -2.17
N ARG A 153 -1.37 -13.36 -2.71
CA ARG A 153 -1.51 -14.13 -3.95
C ARG A 153 -2.66 -13.58 -4.78
N ILE A 154 -2.44 -13.45 -6.07
CA ILE A 154 -3.51 -13.23 -7.05
C ILE A 154 -3.85 -14.58 -7.64
N MET A 155 -5.11 -14.97 -7.54
CA MET A 155 -5.59 -16.30 -7.88
C MET A 155 -6.87 -16.23 -8.73
N ASN A 156 -7.05 -17.21 -9.60
CA ASN A 156 -8.32 -17.45 -10.29
C ASN A 156 -9.20 -18.33 -9.43
N LEU A 157 -10.40 -17.83 -9.05
CA LEU A 157 -11.33 -18.56 -8.18
C LEU A 157 -11.90 -19.82 -8.83
N GLN A 158 -12.06 -19.83 -10.16
CA GLN A 158 -12.62 -20.97 -10.88
C GLN A 158 -11.62 -22.10 -11.05
N THR A 159 -10.41 -21.75 -11.54
CA THR A 159 -9.36 -22.75 -11.85
C THR A 159 -8.46 -23.05 -10.66
N LYS A 160 -8.50 -22.24 -9.59
CA LYS A 160 -7.60 -22.29 -8.43
C LYS A 160 -6.14 -22.01 -8.77
N ALA A 161 -5.85 -21.55 -9.98
CA ALA A 161 -4.51 -21.21 -10.41
C ALA A 161 -4.01 -19.96 -9.69
N VAL A 162 -2.78 -19.99 -9.19
CA VAL A 162 -2.07 -18.82 -8.65
C VAL A 162 -1.37 -18.13 -9.82
N LEU A 163 -1.74 -16.88 -10.09
CA LEU A 163 -1.18 -16.08 -11.18
C LEU A 163 0.06 -15.31 -10.73
N SER A 164 0.10 -14.93 -9.46
CA SER A 164 1.20 -14.19 -8.88
C SER A 164 1.22 -14.39 -7.37
N SER A 165 2.41 -14.35 -6.77
CA SER A 165 2.59 -14.36 -5.32
C SER A 165 3.72 -13.43 -4.90
N ALA A 166 3.60 -12.87 -3.71
CA ALA A 166 4.60 -11.99 -3.12
C ALA A 166 4.60 -12.09 -1.60
N GLN A 167 5.71 -11.68 -0.98
CA GLN A 167 5.87 -11.69 0.47
C GLN A 167 6.63 -10.45 0.93
N VAL A 168 6.20 -9.84 2.04
CA VAL A 168 6.95 -8.81 2.75
C VAL A 168 6.97 -9.10 4.23
N HIS A 169 8.00 -8.62 4.94
CA HIS A 169 8.10 -8.67 6.38
C HIS A 169 7.92 -7.26 6.96
N ILE A 170 6.97 -7.11 7.87
CA ILE A 170 6.70 -5.86 8.60
C ILE A 170 7.27 -6.01 10.01
N PRO A 171 8.31 -5.24 10.39
CA PRO A 171 8.93 -5.35 11.71
C PRO A 171 8.00 -4.96 12.86
N ASN A 172 8.24 -5.51 14.04
CA ASN A 172 7.42 -5.27 15.26
C ASN A 172 7.28 -3.80 15.61
N PHE A 173 8.32 -2.98 15.45
CA PHE A 173 8.27 -1.56 15.78
C PHE A 173 7.26 -0.77 14.92
N VAL A 174 6.99 -1.20 13.67
CA VAL A 174 5.96 -0.62 12.81
C VAL A 174 4.56 -0.97 13.30
N LEU A 175 4.39 -2.21 13.79
CA LEU A 175 3.12 -2.72 14.30
C LEU A 175 2.74 -2.10 15.64
N THR A 176 3.70 -1.90 16.54
CA THR A 176 3.47 -1.33 17.88
C THR A 176 3.24 0.17 17.87
N ALA A 177 3.91 0.94 16.99
CA ALA A 177 3.68 2.36 16.83
C ALA A 177 2.21 2.70 16.51
N ARG A 178 1.50 1.80 15.83
CA ARG A 178 0.07 1.96 15.47
C ARG A 178 -0.90 1.61 16.60
N GLN A 179 -0.50 0.78 17.55
CA GLN A 179 -1.35 0.45 18.70
C GLN A 179 -1.43 1.60 19.70
N SER A 180 -0.38 2.42 19.81
CA SER A 180 -0.36 3.62 20.65
C SER A 180 -1.30 4.71 20.14
N ASP A 181 -1.43 4.87 18.80
CA ASP A 181 -2.32 5.86 18.18
C ASP A 181 -3.81 5.48 18.36
N ALA A 182 -4.12 4.19 18.32
CA ALA A 182 -5.49 3.70 18.50
C ALA A 182 -5.99 3.77 19.96
N SER A 183 -5.09 3.68 20.94
CA SER A 183 -5.43 3.78 22.36
C SER A 183 -5.53 5.22 22.87
N GLY A 184 -4.96 6.20 22.15
CA GLY A 184 -5.02 7.62 22.48
C GLY A 184 -6.37 8.29 22.22
N GLN A 185 -7.20 7.75 21.34
CA GLN A 185 -8.51 8.31 20.99
C GLN A 185 -9.67 7.86 21.88
N ALA A 186 -9.46 6.90 22.80
CA ALA A 186 -10.52 6.39 23.69
C ALA A 186 -10.65 7.16 25.01
N LYS A 187 -9.97 8.27 25.22
CA LYS A 187 -9.94 9.01 26.50
C LYS A 187 -10.47 10.44 26.45
N THR A 188 -11.36 10.78 25.50
CA THR A 188 -12.03 12.08 25.53
C THR A 188 -13.47 11.94 25.02
N LEU A 189 -14.35 11.48 25.88
CA LEU A 189 -15.81 11.74 25.90
C LEU A 189 -16.29 11.61 27.34
#